data_212cc15e365e874aa1e06e04d5a8bfa8
#
_entry.id   212cc15e365e874aa1e06e04d5a8bfa8
#
_cell.length_a   1.000
_cell.length_b   1.000
_cell.length_c   1.000
_cell.angle_alpha   90.00
_cell.angle_beta   90.00
_cell.angle_gamma   90.00
#
_symmetry.space_group_name_H-M   'P 1'
#
loop_
_entity.id
_entity.type
_entity.pdbx_description
1 polymer ?
#
loop_
_entity_poly.entity_id
_entity_poly.type
_entity_poly.pdbx_seq_one_letter_code
_entity_poly.pdbx_strand_id
1 'polypeptide(L)'
;MGDESAVSWPEGHSPEESSFLAVNELQIPAEPEMVWAWLCRPDLWTSYYSNARLIKHLGGAWPKLELGSRWRWMTFGAFVTSEVVEYVPGQRLAWSAKELGGKGHHAWILRRRDGGTFVHTEETQKGLGIQVLKPVLRPLMVRFHQRWLEGLSKVASQGPPPSGHQAAR
;
A
#
# COMPACT_ATOMS: atom_id res chain seq x y z
N MET A 1 -8.13 21.37 14.06
CA MET A 1 -8.21 19.91 14.16
C MET A 1 -8.31 19.41 12.73
N GLY A 2 -7.21 18.89 12.15
CA GLY A 2 -7.25 18.29 10.82
C GLY A 2 -8.19 17.08 10.83
N ASP A 3 -8.89 16.87 9.74
CA ASP A 3 -9.72 15.66 9.57
C ASP A 3 -8.79 14.44 9.59
N GLU A 4 -8.72 13.71 10.71
CA GLU A 4 -7.94 12.47 10.85
C GLU A 4 -8.38 11.39 9.84
N SER A 5 -9.42 11.67 9.10
CA SER A 5 -9.97 10.79 8.08
C SER A 5 -9.37 10.98 6.69
N ALA A 6 -8.71 12.10 6.43
CA ALA A 6 -8.15 12.43 5.13
C ALA A 6 -6.70 11.93 4.99
N VAL A 7 -6.32 11.58 3.75
CA VAL A 7 -4.92 11.29 3.41
C VAL A 7 -4.09 12.56 3.51
N SER A 8 -2.90 12.46 4.10
CA SER A 8 -1.90 13.53 4.09
C SER A 8 -1.08 13.46 2.81
N TRP A 9 -1.31 14.40 1.90
CA TRP A 9 -0.62 14.44 0.63
C TRP A 9 0.69 15.24 0.73
N PRO A 10 1.84 14.65 0.40
CA PRO A 10 3.08 15.40 0.24
C PRO A 10 2.97 16.38 -0.94
N GLU A 11 3.79 17.42 -0.92
CA GLU A 11 3.88 18.39 -2.02
C GLU A 11 4.08 17.69 -3.38
N GLY A 12 3.26 18.08 -4.36
CA GLY A 12 3.29 17.54 -5.71
C GLY A 12 2.67 16.14 -5.86
N HIS A 13 1.94 15.64 -4.86
CA HIS A 13 1.26 14.34 -4.88
C HIS A 13 -0.24 14.41 -4.58
N SER A 14 -0.81 15.61 -4.39
CA SER A 14 -2.25 15.73 -4.22
C SER A 14 -3.01 15.21 -5.45
N PRO A 15 -4.28 14.82 -5.32
CA PRO A 15 -5.10 14.38 -6.45
C PRO A 15 -5.14 15.38 -7.60
N GLU A 16 -5.18 16.69 -7.28
CA GLU A 16 -5.23 17.81 -8.25
C GLU A 16 -3.92 17.95 -9.02
N GLU A 17 -2.79 17.60 -8.40
CA GLU A 17 -1.45 17.69 -9.00
C GLU A 17 -1.03 16.40 -9.72
N SER A 18 -1.85 15.37 -9.65
CA SER A 18 -1.55 14.02 -10.15
C SER A 18 -2.28 13.70 -11.45
N SER A 19 -1.77 12.73 -12.20
CA SER A 19 -2.43 12.26 -13.43
C SER A 19 -3.75 11.57 -13.13
N PHE A 20 -3.81 10.80 -12.03
CA PHE A 20 -5.03 10.20 -11.52
C PHE A 20 -4.90 9.80 -10.05
N LEU A 21 -6.06 9.55 -9.44
CA LEU A 21 -6.25 8.97 -8.12
C LEU A 21 -6.99 7.63 -8.26
N ALA A 22 -6.51 6.60 -7.54
CA ALA A 22 -7.22 5.35 -7.29
C ALA A 22 -7.63 5.30 -5.82
N VAL A 23 -8.90 4.96 -5.53
CA VAL A 23 -9.46 4.87 -4.18
C VAL A 23 -10.12 3.50 -4.01
N ASN A 24 -9.84 2.85 -2.91
CA ASN A 24 -10.46 1.60 -2.52
C ASN A 24 -10.75 1.54 -1.02
N GLU A 25 -11.78 0.81 -0.65
CA GLU A 25 -12.22 0.65 0.74
C GLU A 25 -12.70 -0.77 0.98
N LEU A 26 -12.51 -1.26 2.22
CA LEU A 26 -13.04 -2.54 2.65
C LEU A 26 -13.22 -2.58 4.17
N GLN A 27 -14.35 -3.11 4.64
CA GLN A 27 -14.51 -3.53 6.02
C GLN A 27 -13.92 -4.93 6.19
N ILE A 28 -12.87 -5.04 7.01
CA ILE A 28 -12.15 -6.30 7.28
C ILE A 28 -12.58 -6.83 8.65
N PRO A 29 -13.07 -8.09 8.76
CA PRO A 29 -13.49 -8.69 10.03
C PRO A 29 -12.26 -9.18 10.85
N ALA A 30 -11.34 -8.26 11.14
CA ALA A 30 -10.17 -8.47 11.97
C ALA A 30 -9.78 -7.17 12.68
N GLU A 31 -9.17 -7.28 13.85
CA GLU A 31 -8.70 -6.13 14.62
C GLU A 31 -7.63 -5.32 13.88
N PRO A 32 -7.55 -3.98 14.07
CA PRO A 32 -6.58 -3.14 13.38
C PRO A 32 -5.14 -3.62 13.54
N GLU A 33 -4.78 -4.14 14.70
CA GLU A 33 -3.45 -4.66 14.99
C GLU A 33 -3.12 -5.86 14.11
N MET A 34 -4.11 -6.68 13.79
CA MET A 34 -3.95 -7.84 12.92
C MET A 34 -3.78 -7.43 11.46
N VAL A 35 -4.64 -6.52 10.98
CA VAL A 35 -4.55 -5.95 9.63
C VAL A 35 -3.21 -5.26 9.44
N TRP A 36 -2.80 -4.45 10.41
CA TRP A 36 -1.52 -3.74 10.43
C TRP A 36 -0.32 -4.68 10.37
N ALA A 37 -0.36 -5.76 11.16
CA ALA A 37 0.73 -6.73 11.20
C ALA A 37 1.00 -7.37 9.84
N TRP A 38 -0.03 -7.66 9.04
CA TRP A 38 0.10 -8.18 7.68
C TRP A 38 0.49 -7.11 6.67
N LEU A 39 -0.13 -5.92 6.74
CA LEU A 39 0.14 -4.81 5.83
C LEU A 39 1.60 -4.37 5.89
N CYS A 40 2.19 -4.31 7.07
CA CYS A 40 3.58 -3.90 7.28
C CYS A 40 4.63 -4.99 6.95
N ARG A 41 4.24 -6.13 6.33
CA ARG A 41 5.14 -7.25 5.99
C ARG A 41 5.22 -7.45 4.48
N PRO A 42 5.98 -6.59 3.75
CA PRO A 42 6.12 -6.71 2.29
C PRO A 42 6.70 -8.05 1.85
N ASP A 43 7.53 -8.69 2.66
CA ASP A 43 8.04 -10.03 2.41
C ASP A 43 6.93 -11.12 2.31
N LEU A 44 5.74 -10.82 2.82
CA LEU A 44 4.57 -11.71 2.77
C LEU A 44 3.54 -11.29 1.71
N TRP A 45 3.62 -10.12 1.11
CA TRP A 45 2.61 -9.63 0.17
C TRP A 45 2.38 -10.60 -1.00
N THR A 46 3.43 -11.24 -1.48
CA THR A 46 3.33 -12.22 -2.59
C THR A 46 2.43 -13.41 -2.28
N SER A 47 2.16 -13.69 -1.00
CA SER A 47 1.31 -14.80 -0.57
C SER A 47 -0.20 -14.50 -0.69
N TYR A 48 -0.59 -13.23 -0.72
CA TYR A 48 -1.99 -12.82 -0.77
C TYR A 48 -2.31 -11.70 -1.77
N TYR A 49 -1.28 -11.13 -2.44
CA TYR A 49 -1.43 -10.11 -3.48
C TYR A 49 -0.61 -10.46 -4.71
N SER A 50 -1.26 -10.98 -5.74
CA SER A 50 -0.61 -11.53 -6.94
C SER A 50 0.16 -10.52 -7.79
N ASN A 51 -0.13 -9.22 -7.62
CA ASN A 51 0.55 -8.13 -8.35
C ASN A 51 1.85 -7.68 -7.67
N ALA A 52 2.13 -8.13 -6.44
CA ALA A 52 3.42 -7.91 -5.76
C ALA A 52 4.38 -9.05 -6.09
N ARG A 53 5.53 -8.73 -6.69
CA ARG A 53 6.55 -9.71 -7.09
C ARG A 53 7.95 -9.17 -6.88
N LEU A 54 8.95 -10.07 -6.79
CA LEU A 54 10.37 -9.75 -6.76
C LEU A 54 10.72 -8.65 -5.73
N ILE A 55 10.18 -8.78 -4.53
CA ILE A 55 10.36 -7.81 -3.45
C ILE A 55 11.77 -7.94 -2.89
N LYS A 56 12.52 -6.84 -2.89
CA LYS A 56 13.90 -6.76 -2.41
C LYS A 56 14.05 -5.60 -1.44
N HIS A 57 14.56 -5.89 -0.24
CA HIS A 57 14.93 -4.87 0.75
C HIS A 57 16.10 -4.01 0.24
N LEU A 58 16.03 -2.70 0.46
CA LEU A 58 17.06 -1.73 0.08
C LEU A 58 17.63 -0.95 1.27
N GLY A 59 16.94 -0.92 2.42
CA GLY A 59 17.40 -0.21 3.61
C GLY A 59 16.27 0.10 4.60
N GLY A 60 16.63 0.53 5.81
CA GLY A 60 15.69 0.73 6.90
C GLY A 60 15.24 -0.56 7.57
N ALA A 61 14.18 -0.51 8.37
CA ALA A 61 13.65 -1.66 9.09
C ALA A 61 13.09 -2.72 8.13
N TRP A 62 13.31 -3.99 8.47
CA TRP A 62 12.89 -5.15 7.69
C TRP A 62 12.83 -6.42 8.56
N PRO A 63 11.93 -7.38 8.35
CA PRO A 63 10.88 -7.43 7.31
C PRO A 63 9.64 -6.59 7.63
N LYS A 64 9.52 -6.07 8.85
CA LYS A 64 8.44 -5.17 9.24
C LYS A 64 8.79 -3.74 8.84
N LEU A 65 7.90 -3.11 8.07
CA LEU A 65 8.04 -1.70 7.68
C LEU A 65 7.97 -0.77 8.89
N GLU A 66 8.81 0.24 8.86
CA GLU A 66 8.79 1.42 9.74
C GLU A 66 9.09 2.66 8.90
N LEU A 67 9.05 3.85 9.50
CA LEU A 67 9.39 5.09 8.80
C LEU A 67 10.80 5.00 8.18
N GLY A 68 10.94 5.35 6.90
CA GLY A 68 12.20 5.28 6.16
C GLY A 68 12.57 3.88 5.65
N SER A 69 11.76 2.83 5.88
CA SER A 69 11.95 1.52 5.24
C SER A 69 11.89 1.65 3.72
N ARG A 70 12.86 1.01 3.03
CA ARG A 70 12.98 1.10 1.57
C ARG A 70 13.05 -0.27 0.95
N TRP A 71 12.29 -0.46 -0.15
CA TRP A 71 12.31 -1.70 -0.93
C TRP A 71 12.10 -1.43 -2.41
N ARG A 72 12.48 -2.41 -3.23
CA ARG A 72 12.16 -2.46 -4.65
C ARG A 72 11.30 -3.68 -4.92
N TRP A 73 10.31 -3.54 -5.76
CA TRP A 73 9.41 -4.61 -6.12
C TRP A 73 8.89 -4.44 -7.54
N MET A 74 8.30 -5.50 -8.08
CA MET A 74 7.58 -5.46 -9.35
C MET A 74 6.09 -5.39 -9.07
N THR A 75 5.42 -4.39 -9.63
CA THR A 75 3.97 -4.20 -9.59
C THR A 75 3.51 -3.57 -10.90
N PHE A 76 2.34 -3.96 -11.41
CA PHE A 76 1.81 -3.54 -12.73
C PHE A 76 2.81 -3.72 -13.89
N GLY A 77 3.69 -4.72 -13.79
CA GLY A 77 4.70 -4.99 -14.81
C GLY A 77 5.94 -4.07 -14.78
N ALA A 78 6.01 -3.12 -13.85
CA ALA A 78 7.14 -2.20 -13.67
C ALA A 78 7.89 -2.46 -12.37
N PHE A 79 9.19 -2.19 -12.36
CA PHE A 79 9.97 -2.12 -11.13
C PHE A 79 9.78 -0.76 -10.47
N VAL A 80 9.33 -0.80 -9.22
CA VAL A 80 9.07 0.38 -8.39
C VAL A 80 9.99 0.36 -7.18
N THR A 81 10.58 1.50 -6.85
CA THR A 81 11.29 1.71 -5.58
C THR A 81 10.37 2.51 -4.66
N SER A 82 10.13 1.98 -3.47
CA SER A 82 9.25 2.57 -2.48
C SER A 82 9.99 2.89 -1.18
N GLU A 83 9.52 3.95 -0.50
CA GLU A 83 10.03 4.39 0.80
C GLU A 83 8.86 4.81 1.69
N VAL A 84 8.80 4.30 2.92
CA VAL A 84 7.78 4.70 3.90
C VAL A 84 8.03 6.14 4.32
N VAL A 85 7.04 7.00 4.10
CA VAL A 85 7.09 8.44 4.39
C VAL A 85 6.08 8.87 5.45
N GLU A 86 5.10 8.04 5.78
CA GLU A 86 4.17 8.21 6.90
C GLU A 86 4.02 6.88 7.64
N TYR A 87 4.10 6.92 8.97
CA TYR A 87 3.99 5.73 9.81
C TYR A 87 3.39 6.08 11.16
N VAL A 88 2.11 5.79 11.34
CA VAL A 88 1.39 5.88 12.61
C VAL A 88 0.88 4.48 12.94
N PRO A 89 1.51 3.77 13.88
CA PRO A 89 1.23 2.35 14.15
C PRO A 89 -0.26 2.06 14.34
N GLY A 90 -0.76 1.08 13.60
CA GLY A 90 -2.16 0.64 13.64
C GLY A 90 -3.16 1.58 12.98
N GLN A 91 -2.75 2.72 12.45
CA GLN A 91 -3.65 3.75 11.94
C GLN A 91 -3.32 4.23 10.52
N ARG A 92 -2.07 4.63 10.28
CA ARG A 92 -1.68 5.28 9.01
C ARG A 92 -0.33 4.78 8.51
N LEU A 93 -0.30 4.37 7.26
CA LEU A 93 0.91 3.98 6.55
C LEU A 93 0.87 4.61 5.16
N ALA A 94 1.94 5.32 4.77
CA ALA A 94 2.08 5.74 3.39
C ALA A 94 3.51 5.61 2.92
N TRP A 95 3.66 5.37 1.62
CA TRP A 95 4.97 5.33 0.97
C TRP A 95 4.96 6.09 -0.34
N SER A 96 6.10 6.69 -0.66
CA SER A 96 6.39 7.18 -2.00
C SER A 96 6.75 6.01 -2.90
N ALA A 97 6.42 6.12 -4.17
CA ALA A 97 6.78 5.16 -5.20
C ALA A 97 7.47 5.88 -6.36
N LYS A 98 8.59 5.33 -6.83
CA LYS A 98 9.33 5.87 -7.98
C LYS A 98 9.58 4.75 -8.98
N GLU A 99 9.24 5.00 -10.23
CA GLU A 99 9.45 4.13 -11.37
C GLU A 99 10.03 4.90 -12.55
N LEU A 100 10.42 4.20 -13.62
CA LEU A 100 10.90 4.87 -14.81
C LEU A 100 9.79 5.72 -15.46
N GLY A 101 9.97 7.05 -15.40
CA GLY A 101 9.03 8.02 -16.00
C GLY A 101 7.79 8.34 -15.14
N GLY A 102 7.71 7.84 -13.91
CA GLY A 102 6.60 8.10 -13.01
C GLY A 102 6.97 8.18 -11.54
N LYS A 103 6.07 8.76 -10.77
CA LYS A 103 6.10 8.76 -9.31
C LYS A 103 4.68 8.65 -8.76
N GLY A 104 4.54 8.03 -7.61
CA GLY A 104 3.28 7.87 -6.92
C GLY A 104 3.39 8.07 -5.42
N HIS A 105 2.25 8.20 -4.78
CA HIS A 105 2.10 8.18 -3.33
C HIS A 105 0.93 7.27 -2.98
N HIS A 106 1.18 6.25 -2.17
CA HIS A 106 0.18 5.28 -1.77
C HIS A 106 -0.03 5.34 -0.27
N ALA A 107 -1.24 5.68 0.15
CA ALA A 107 -1.62 5.84 1.54
C ALA A 107 -2.66 4.80 1.97
N TRP A 108 -2.56 4.38 3.22
CA TRP A 108 -3.46 3.44 3.90
C TRP A 108 -3.89 4.04 5.23
N ILE A 109 -5.21 4.01 5.49
CA ILE A 109 -5.81 4.47 6.74
C ILE A 109 -6.63 3.34 7.31
N LEU A 110 -6.35 2.95 8.55
CA LEU A 110 -7.03 1.91 9.28
C LEU A 110 -7.86 2.55 10.40
N ARG A 111 -9.12 2.19 10.51
CA ARG A 111 -10.01 2.66 11.57
C ARG A 111 -10.75 1.49 12.19
N ARG A 112 -10.70 1.41 13.51
CA ARG A 112 -11.55 0.46 14.24
C ARG A 112 -13.01 0.81 13.99
N ARG A 113 -13.81 -0.19 13.63
CA ARG A 113 -15.27 -0.12 13.52
C ARG A 113 -15.87 -1.38 14.11
N ASP A 114 -17.17 -1.33 14.40
CA ASP A 114 -17.90 -2.50 14.87
C ASP A 114 -17.72 -3.67 13.89
N GLY A 115 -17.27 -4.81 14.42
CA GLY A 115 -16.99 -6.00 13.61
C GLY A 115 -15.61 -6.02 12.95
N GLY A 116 -14.68 -5.10 13.30
CA GLY A 116 -13.30 -5.17 12.83
C GLY A 116 -12.68 -3.83 12.42
N THR A 117 -12.06 -3.78 11.25
CA THR A 117 -11.29 -2.64 10.76
C THR A 117 -11.82 -2.16 9.41
N PHE A 118 -12.19 -0.90 9.33
CA PHE A 118 -12.39 -0.23 8.05
C PHE A 118 -11.03 0.23 7.50
N VAL A 119 -10.68 -0.26 6.33
CA VAL A 119 -9.46 0.11 5.61
C VAL A 119 -9.82 0.96 4.42
N HIS A 120 -9.22 2.14 4.35
CA HIS A 120 -9.27 3.06 3.23
C HIS A 120 -7.87 3.20 2.64
N THR A 121 -7.76 3.12 1.31
CA THR A 121 -6.48 3.30 0.62
C THR A 121 -6.64 4.18 -0.60
N GLU A 122 -5.69 5.09 -0.76
CA GLU A 122 -5.61 6.00 -1.90
C GLU A 122 -4.20 5.98 -2.50
N GLU A 123 -4.14 5.94 -3.82
CA GLU A 123 -2.88 6.07 -4.56
C GLU A 123 -2.99 7.10 -5.67
N THR A 124 -2.09 8.09 -5.66
CA THR A 124 -1.89 9.03 -6.76
C THR A 124 -0.72 8.60 -7.62
N GLN A 125 -0.82 8.85 -8.91
CA GLN A 125 0.23 8.58 -9.88
C GLN A 125 0.47 9.80 -10.77
N LYS A 126 1.74 10.12 -11.06
CA LYS A 126 2.16 11.27 -11.85
C LYS A 126 3.32 10.92 -12.78
N GLY A 127 3.23 11.39 -14.04
CA GLY A 127 4.27 11.22 -15.06
C GLY A 127 3.69 11.32 -16.45
N LEU A 128 4.49 11.68 -17.44
CA LEU A 128 4.01 11.83 -18.83
C LEU A 128 3.49 10.49 -19.38
N GLY A 129 4.23 9.39 -19.18
CA GLY A 129 3.78 8.06 -19.58
C GLY A 129 2.53 7.62 -18.83
N ILE A 130 2.43 7.93 -17.53
CA ILE A 130 1.25 7.68 -16.70
C ILE A 130 0.02 8.43 -17.23
N GLN A 131 0.20 9.70 -17.63
CA GLN A 131 -0.89 10.51 -18.17
C GLN A 131 -1.47 9.90 -19.46
N VAL A 132 -0.60 9.41 -20.35
CA VAL A 132 -1.02 8.75 -21.60
C VAL A 132 -1.74 7.44 -21.33
N LEU A 133 -1.24 6.66 -20.39
CA LEU A 133 -1.78 5.34 -20.03
C LEU A 133 -2.92 5.37 -19.02
N LYS A 134 -3.30 6.56 -18.50
CA LYS A 134 -4.36 6.74 -17.50
C LYS A 134 -5.66 5.96 -17.79
N PRO A 135 -6.21 5.95 -19.03
CA PRO A 135 -7.46 5.25 -19.29
C PRO A 135 -7.41 3.74 -19.01
N VAL A 136 -6.21 3.16 -19.07
CA VAL A 136 -5.98 1.72 -18.79
C VAL A 136 -5.47 1.52 -17.37
N LEU A 137 -4.49 2.31 -16.93
CA LEU A 137 -3.83 2.12 -15.64
C LEU A 137 -4.76 2.37 -14.46
N ARG A 138 -5.58 3.44 -14.50
CA ARG A 138 -6.46 3.77 -13.38
C ARG A 138 -7.46 2.66 -13.04
N PRO A 139 -8.28 2.14 -13.99
CA PRO A 139 -9.20 1.05 -13.69
C PRO A 139 -8.48 -0.26 -13.30
N LEU A 140 -7.32 -0.52 -13.88
CA LEU A 140 -6.49 -1.67 -13.51
C LEU A 140 -6.00 -1.55 -12.07
N MET A 141 -5.52 -0.37 -11.66
CA MET A 141 -5.03 -0.09 -10.31
C MET A 141 -6.16 -0.24 -9.28
N VAL A 142 -7.33 0.37 -9.51
CA VAL A 142 -8.51 0.21 -8.64
C VAL A 142 -8.87 -1.28 -8.47
N ARG A 143 -8.88 -2.04 -9.57
CA ARG A 143 -9.19 -3.48 -9.52
C ARG A 143 -8.16 -4.27 -8.71
N PHE A 144 -6.87 -4.00 -8.89
CA PHE A 144 -5.82 -4.73 -8.16
C PHE A 144 -5.72 -4.33 -6.70
N HIS A 145 -5.94 -3.05 -6.36
CA HIS A 145 -6.02 -2.61 -4.96
C HIS A 145 -7.20 -3.27 -4.25
N GLN A 146 -8.34 -3.42 -4.91
CA GLN A 146 -9.47 -4.15 -4.34
C GLN A 146 -9.10 -5.61 -4.02
N ARG A 147 -8.41 -6.29 -4.93
CA ARG A 147 -7.89 -7.65 -4.69
C ARG A 147 -6.86 -7.69 -3.55
N TRP A 148 -6.06 -6.63 -3.41
CA TRP A 148 -5.13 -6.53 -2.30
C TRP A 148 -5.86 -6.45 -0.96
N LEU A 149 -6.87 -5.60 -0.86
CA LEU A 149 -7.74 -5.49 0.32
C LEU A 149 -8.43 -6.82 0.64
N GLU A 150 -8.97 -7.52 -0.36
CA GLU A 150 -9.61 -8.83 -0.21
C GLU A 150 -8.62 -9.90 0.27
N GLY A 151 -7.43 -9.93 -0.30
CA GLY A 151 -6.34 -10.81 0.13
C GLY A 151 -5.88 -10.51 1.56
N LEU A 152 -5.71 -9.23 1.90
CA LEU A 152 -5.37 -8.77 3.24
C LEU A 152 -6.46 -9.16 4.26
N SER A 153 -7.73 -8.98 3.90
CA SER A 153 -8.87 -9.40 4.72
C SER A 153 -8.82 -10.89 5.02
N LYS A 154 -8.57 -11.71 3.99
CA LYS A 154 -8.50 -13.17 4.14
C LYS A 154 -7.40 -13.59 5.12
N VAL A 155 -6.19 -13.08 4.97
CA VAL A 155 -5.07 -13.48 5.83
C VAL A 155 -5.19 -12.91 7.24
N ALA A 156 -5.62 -11.65 7.40
CA ALA A 156 -5.80 -11.03 8.70
C ALA A 156 -6.90 -11.71 9.55
N SER A 157 -7.95 -12.24 8.90
CA SER A 157 -9.01 -12.99 9.59
C SER A 157 -8.59 -14.39 10.03
N GLN A 158 -7.48 -14.92 9.52
CA GLN A 158 -6.96 -16.25 9.87
C GLN A 158 -5.98 -16.21 11.05
N GLY A 159 -5.46 -15.04 11.41
CA GLY A 159 -4.53 -14.85 12.51
C GLY A 159 -3.29 -14.02 12.17
N PRO A 160 -2.32 -13.95 13.08
CA PRO A 160 -1.13 -13.15 12.90
C PRO A 160 -0.22 -13.68 11.79
N PRO A 161 0.59 -12.79 11.15
CA PRO A 161 1.61 -13.24 10.22
C PRO A 161 2.66 -14.13 10.90
N PRO A 162 3.31 -15.05 10.17
CA PRO A 162 4.33 -15.93 10.72
C PRO A 162 5.49 -15.15 11.35
N SER A 163 5.97 -15.63 12.49
CA SER A 163 7.11 -15.07 13.20
C SER A 163 8.40 -15.48 12.49
N GLY A 164 8.87 -14.72 11.54
CA GLY A 164 10.12 -15.02 10.81
C GLY A 164 10.15 -14.38 9.44
N HIS A 165 11.35 -14.28 8.89
CA HIS A 165 11.56 -13.84 7.52
C HIS A 165 11.31 -15.04 6.59
N GLN A 166 10.28 -14.99 5.75
CA GLN A 166 10.19 -15.92 4.62
C GLN A 166 11.17 -15.42 3.54
N ALA A 167 12.34 -16.04 3.47
CA ALA A 167 13.19 -15.85 2.31
C ALA A 167 12.37 -16.26 1.07
N ALA A 168 12.17 -15.34 0.12
CA ALA A 168 11.56 -15.65 -1.16
C ALA A 168 12.36 -16.78 -1.82
N ARG A 169 11.71 -17.92 -2.08
CA ARG A 169 12.25 -19.01 -2.88
C ARG A 169 12.15 -18.64 -4.36
#